data_302d6fb52685f54c9d69971a26164790
#
_entry.id   302d6fb52685f54c9d69971a26164790
#
_cell.length_a   1.000
_cell.length_b   1.000
_cell.length_c   1.000
_cell.angle_alpha   90.00
_cell.angle_beta   90.00
_cell.angle_gamma   90.00
#
_symmetry.space_group_name_H-M   'P 1'
#
loop_
_entity.id
_entity.type
_entity.pdbx_description
1 polymer ?
#
loop_
_entity_poly.entity_id
_entity_poly.type
_entity_poly.pdbx_seq_one_letter_code
_entity_poly.pdbx_strand_id
1 'polypeptide(L)'
;LMTEPAVASSDATNIQCDIRREGDEYVINGRKWWSSGAGDPRCKVAILMGKTDREARRHAQQSMILMPMDAAGVTVERALNVYGYDDAPH
;
A
#
# COMPACT_ATOMS: atom_id res chain seq x y z
N LEU A 1 1.10 -1.65 4.40
CA LEU A 1 0.02 -1.19 3.50
C LEU A 1 -0.47 -2.35 2.65
N MET A 2 -1.60 -2.91 2.99
CA MET A 2 -2.15 -4.08 2.28
C MET A 2 -3.52 -3.79 1.69
N THR A 3 -4.44 -3.24 2.46
CA THR A 3 -5.83 -3.05 2.08
C THR A 3 -6.01 -2.02 0.98
N GLU A 4 -6.88 -2.31 0.01
CA GLU A 4 -7.14 -1.44 -1.14
C GLU A 4 -8.64 -1.18 -1.29
N PRO A 5 -9.06 0.03 -1.72
CA PRO A 5 -10.47 0.34 -1.88
C PRO A 5 -11.16 -0.45 -2.99
N ALA A 6 -10.39 -0.92 -3.98
CA ALA A 6 -10.94 -1.57 -5.16
C ALA A 6 -11.19 -3.07 -4.98
N VAL A 7 -10.69 -3.69 -3.91
CA VAL A 7 -10.74 -5.15 -3.71
C VAL A 7 -11.08 -5.51 -2.28
N ALA A 8 -11.51 -6.76 -2.06
CA ALA A 8 -11.83 -7.26 -0.73
C ALA A 8 -10.57 -7.33 0.13
N SER A 9 -10.62 -6.75 1.34
CA SER A 9 -9.48 -6.67 2.26
C SER A 9 -9.04 -8.04 2.79
N SER A 10 -9.93 -9.02 2.79
CA SER A 10 -9.66 -10.36 3.30
C SER A 10 -8.90 -11.26 2.34
N ASP A 11 -8.68 -10.82 1.11
CA ASP A 11 -8.02 -11.63 0.09
C ASP A 11 -6.85 -10.88 -0.54
N ALA A 12 -5.65 -11.12 -0.01
CA ALA A 12 -4.42 -10.51 -0.52
C ALA A 12 -4.09 -10.95 -1.96
N THR A 13 -4.65 -12.05 -2.44
CA THR A 13 -4.40 -12.50 -3.81
C THR A 13 -5.06 -11.62 -4.86
N ASN A 14 -6.03 -10.80 -4.46
CA ASN A 14 -6.75 -9.89 -5.36
C ASN A 14 -6.18 -8.47 -5.37
N ILE A 15 -5.15 -8.16 -4.60
CA ILE A 15 -4.59 -6.79 -4.59
C ILE A 15 -4.19 -6.37 -6.00
N GLN A 16 -4.36 -5.08 -6.29
CA GLN A 16 -4.09 -4.50 -7.60
C GLN A 16 -2.82 -3.65 -7.63
N CYS A 17 -2.31 -3.26 -6.47
CA CYS A 17 -1.06 -2.50 -6.39
C CYS A 17 0.04 -3.25 -7.13
N ASP A 18 0.75 -2.55 -7.99
CA ASP A 18 1.75 -3.11 -8.89
C ASP A 18 3.14 -2.65 -8.47
N ILE A 19 4.08 -3.59 -8.44
CA ILE A 19 5.49 -3.31 -8.17
C ILE A 19 6.29 -3.85 -9.34
N ARG A 20 6.92 -2.96 -10.12
CA ARG A 20 7.77 -3.34 -11.26
C ARG A 20 9.20 -2.91 -11.01
N ARG A 21 10.13 -3.74 -11.44
CA ARG A 21 11.53 -3.36 -11.48
C ARG A 21 11.87 -2.77 -12.84
N GLU A 22 12.46 -1.57 -12.84
CA GLU A 22 12.96 -0.90 -14.05
C GLU A 22 14.42 -0.49 -13.79
N GLY A 23 15.37 -1.28 -14.32
CA GLY A 23 16.79 -1.08 -14.05
C GLY A 23 17.11 -1.26 -12.58
N ASP A 24 17.63 -0.25 -11.92
CA ASP A 24 17.96 -0.26 -10.49
C ASP A 24 16.84 0.30 -9.61
N GLU A 25 15.67 0.58 -10.17
CA GLU A 25 14.55 1.18 -9.46
C GLU A 25 13.33 0.27 -9.47
N TYR A 26 12.46 0.46 -8.47
CA TYR A 26 11.13 -0.13 -8.45
C TYR A 26 10.09 0.94 -8.70
N VAL A 27 9.14 0.63 -9.58
CA VAL A 27 8.00 1.49 -9.88
C VAL A 27 6.76 0.87 -9.24
N ILE A 28 6.10 1.64 -8.38
CA ILE A 28 4.94 1.22 -7.60
C ILE A 28 3.73 2.03 -8.05
N ASN A 29 2.64 1.34 -8.39
CA ASN A 29 1.37 1.97 -8.73
C ASN A 29 0.24 1.29 -7.98
N GLY A 30 -0.52 2.06 -7.22
CA GLY A 30 -1.66 1.54 -6.49
C GLY A 30 -2.21 2.53 -5.49
N ARG A 31 -3.33 2.15 -4.89
CA ARG A 31 -4.00 2.92 -3.84
C ARG A 31 -4.30 2.00 -2.67
N LYS A 32 -3.97 2.45 -1.49
CA LYS A 32 -4.23 1.75 -0.23
C LYS A 32 -5.14 2.58 0.66
N TRP A 33 -5.86 1.93 1.55
CA TRP A 33 -6.68 2.61 2.55
C TRP A 33 -6.76 1.80 3.86
N TRP A 34 -7.36 2.38 4.87
CA TRP A 34 -7.44 1.79 6.22
C TRP A 34 -6.07 1.33 6.74
N SER A 35 -5.05 2.13 6.44
CA SER A 35 -3.66 1.83 6.80
C SER A 35 -3.31 2.57 8.08
N SER A 36 -3.46 1.89 9.22
CA SER A 36 -3.20 2.48 10.53
C SER A 36 -1.77 2.99 10.62
N GLY A 37 -1.63 4.22 11.10
CA GLY A 37 -0.33 4.87 11.26
C GLY A 37 0.18 5.62 10.04
N ALA A 38 -0.39 5.42 8.84
CA ALA A 38 0.11 6.05 7.62
C ALA A 38 -0.02 7.58 7.64
N GLY A 39 -1.03 8.11 8.32
CA GLY A 39 -1.24 9.55 8.45
C GLY A 39 -0.46 10.19 9.61
N ASP A 40 0.25 9.42 10.41
CA ASP A 40 1.03 9.93 11.53
C ASP A 40 2.29 10.63 11.00
N PRO A 41 2.58 11.89 11.43
CA PRO A 41 3.79 12.60 11.00
C PRO A 41 5.10 11.88 11.33
N ARG A 42 5.08 10.98 12.32
CA ARG A 42 6.24 10.18 12.71
C ARG A 42 6.47 8.98 11.80
N CYS A 43 5.49 8.61 10.97
CA CYS A 43 5.62 7.50 10.04
C CYS A 43 6.56 7.88 8.89
N LYS A 44 7.73 7.25 8.84
CA LYS A 44 8.77 7.54 7.84
C LYS A 44 8.90 6.47 6.79
N VAL A 45 8.53 5.23 7.11
CA VAL A 45 8.66 4.08 6.22
C VAL A 45 7.39 3.24 6.31
N ALA A 46 6.93 2.74 5.19
CA ALA A 46 5.84 1.78 5.11
C ALA A 46 6.32 0.46 4.51
N ILE A 47 5.72 -0.64 4.97
CA ILE A 47 5.83 -1.92 4.30
C ILE A 47 4.63 -2.03 3.36
N LEU A 48 4.88 -2.05 2.07
CA LEU A 48 3.83 -2.06 1.05
C LEU A 48 3.76 -3.43 0.39
N MET A 49 2.55 -3.99 0.28
CA MET A 49 2.29 -5.21 -0.47
C MET A 49 1.76 -4.87 -1.87
N GLY A 50 2.36 -5.47 -2.88
CA GLY A 50 1.94 -5.33 -4.25
C GLY A 50 2.22 -6.59 -5.04
N LYS A 51 1.74 -6.65 -6.27
CA LYS A 51 2.03 -7.75 -7.19
C LYS A 51 3.30 -7.46 -7.96
N THR A 52 4.26 -8.39 -7.88
CA THR A 52 5.52 -8.32 -8.61
C THR A 52 5.54 -9.27 -9.81
N ASP A 53 4.79 -10.36 -9.78
CA ASP A 53 4.71 -11.33 -10.87
C ASP A 53 3.26 -11.83 -11.00
N ARG A 54 2.53 -11.25 -11.96
CA ARG A 54 1.12 -11.59 -12.20
C ARG A 54 0.93 -12.93 -12.90
N GLU A 55 1.99 -13.51 -13.46
CA GLU A 55 1.97 -14.80 -14.13
C GLU A 55 2.32 -15.96 -13.21
N ALA A 56 2.80 -15.67 -11.99
CA ALA A 56 3.09 -16.69 -11.00
C ALA A 56 1.81 -17.32 -10.45
N ARG A 57 1.96 -18.39 -9.68
CA ARG A 57 0.85 -18.99 -8.95
C ARG A 57 0.14 -17.94 -8.09
N ARG A 58 -1.16 -18.08 -7.88
CA ARG A 58 -2.01 -17.14 -7.16
C ARG A 58 -1.41 -16.65 -5.85
N HIS A 59 -0.82 -17.53 -5.03
CA HIS A 59 -0.25 -17.17 -3.74
C HIS A 59 1.23 -16.77 -3.81
N ALA A 60 1.83 -16.71 -5.01
CA ALA A 60 3.22 -16.34 -5.22
C ALA A 60 3.38 -15.05 -6.05
N GLN A 61 2.29 -14.33 -6.31
CA GLN A 61 2.32 -13.10 -7.10
C GLN A 61 2.72 -11.87 -6.29
N GLN A 62 2.50 -11.89 -4.97
CA GLN A 62 2.67 -10.75 -4.10
C GLN A 62 4.07 -10.70 -3.51
N SER A 63 4.55 -9.49 -3.30
CA SER A 63 5.78 -9.19 -2.57
C SER A 63 5.56 -7.98 -1.67
N MET A 64 6.45 -7.81 -0.69
CA MET A 64 6.47 -6.64 0.17
C MET A 64 7.73 -5.85 -0.09
N ILE A 65 7.62 -4.52 -0.04
CA ILE A 65 8.73 -3.61 -0.22
C ILE A 65 8.69 -2.53 0.87
N LEU A 66 9.86 -2.12 1.34
CA LEU A 66 9.97 -0.96 2.22
C LEU A 66 9.91 0.30 1.36
N MET A 67 8.95 1.17 1.66
CA MET A 67 8.74 2.42 0.92
C MET A 67 8.89 3.60 1.87
N PRO A 68 9.86 4.51 1.62
CA PRO A 68 9.91 5.77 2.36
C PRO A 68 8.64 6.58 2.11
N MET A 69 8.04 7.12 3.17
CA MET A 69 6.80 7.90 3.03
C MET A 69 7.00 9.22 2.28
N ASP A 70 8.24 9.70 2.19
CA ASP A 70 8.60 10.91 1.44
C ASP A 70 9.08 10.63 0.01
N ALA A 71 8.98 9.40 -0.47
CA ALA A 71 9.34 9.07 -1.84
C ALA A 71 8.47 9.85 -2.84
N ALA A 72 9.05 10.18 -3.99
CA ALA A 72 8.32 10.90 -5.04
C ALA A 72 7.08 10.11 -5.49
N GLY A 73 5.95 10.79 -5.59
CA GLY A 73 4.69 10.18 -6.00
C GLY A 73 3.86 9.58 -4.87
N VAL A 74 4.37 9.55 -3.64
CA VAL A 74 3.57 9.13 -2.47
C VAL A 74 2.70 10.27 -2.00
N THR A 75 1.38 10.05 -1.95
CA THR A 75 0.41 11.02 -1.46
C THR A 75 -0.47 10.38 -0.40
N VAL A 76 -0.53 11.00 0.77
CA VAL A 76 -1.50 10.65 1.82
C VAL A 76 -2.70 11.57 1.61
N GLU A 77 -3.81 11.02 1.11
CA GLU A 77 -4.97 11.83 0.71
C GLU A 77 -5.71 12.41 1.92
N ARG A 78 -5.99 11.57 2.93
CA ARG A 78 -6.66 12.00 4.16
C ARG A 78 -6.67 10.90 5.21
N ALA A 79 -6.92 11.28 6.46
CA ALA A 79 -7.30 10.35 7.51
C ALA A 79 -8.78 9.96 7.35
N LEU A 80 -9.10 8.68 7.61
CA LEU A 80 -10.46 8.18 7.58
C LEU A 80 -11.07 8.29 8.98
N ASN A 81 -12.34 8.70 9.05
CA ASN A 81 -13.05 8.82 10.31
C ASN A 81 -13.42 7.44 10.87
N VAL A 82 -13.30 7.32 12.19
CA VAL A 82 -13.83 6.16 12.92
C VAL A 82 -14.89 6.69 13.90
N TYR A 83 -16.13 6.32 13.69
CA TYR A 83 -17.29 6.83 14.47
C TYR A 83 -17.32 8.37 14.56
N GLY A 84 -16.87 9.07 13.52
CA GLY A 84 -16.82 10.52 13.49
C GLY A 84 -15.58 11.15 14.13
N TYR A 85 -14.62 10.34 14.63
CA TYR A 85 -13.35 10.84 15.18
C TYR A 85 -12.28 10.91 14.09
N ASP A 86 -11.57 12.04 14.02
CA ASP A 86 -10.54 12.31 13.01
C ASP A 86 -9.12 12.02 13.50
N ASP A 87 -8.95 11.69 14.77
CA ASP A 87 -7.63 11.53 15.39
C ASP A 87 -7.01 10.15 15.20
N ALA A 88 -7.73 9.22 14.58
CA ALA A 88 -7.20 7.90 14.26
C ALA A 88 -6.42 7.96 12.93
N PRO A 89 -5.14 7.58 12.90
CA PRO A 89 -4.29 7.70 11.70
C PRO A 89 -4.47 6.50 10.74
N HIS A 90 -5.59 6.44 10.10
CA HIS A 90 -5.89 5.37 9.13
C HIS A 90 -5.57 5.74 7.70
#